data_492a04f83ecec72ad0df910ee107dd6f
#
_entry.id   492a04f83ecec72ad0df910ee107dd6f
#
_cell.length_a   1.000
_cell.length_b   1.000
_cell.length_c   1.000
_cell.angle_alpha   90.00
_cell.angle_beta   90.00
_cell.angle_gamma   90.00
#
_symmetry.space_group_name_H-M   'P 1'
#
loop_
_entity.id
_entity.type
_entity.pdbx_description
1 polymer ?
#
loop_
_entity_poly.entity_id
_entity_poly.type
_entity_poly.pdbx_seq_one_letter_code
_entity_poly.pdbx_strand_id
1 'polypeptide(L)'
;TGFITENGTWTELYRLINVMNNVISSIEDVPQVSADERLGAKRVKGEAHFLRAAYYFWLVNLYGKPYDVATAKEDLAVPLKTTESVLDIKFSRNTVQETYGLILSDLKTAEACLAETGEARNIYRADLTAVNLLQSRVHLYMQNWQLAADYADSVLVRQNTLVDLNSRQP
;
A
#
# COMPACT_ATOMS: atom_id res chain seq x y z
N THR A 1 32.70 -8.74 -16.05
CA THR A 1 32.11 -8.02 -14.90
C THR A 1 30.74 -7.58 -15.29
N GLY A 2 29.75 -8.51 -15.14
CA GLY A 2 28.37 -8.19 -15.39
C GLY A 2 27.85 -7.29 -14.27
N PHE A 3 27.58 -6.03 -14.59
CA PHE A 3 26.70 -5.23 -13.77
C PHE A 3 25.33 -5.89 -13.84
N ILE A 4 24.90 -6.49 -12.73
CA ILE A 4 23.50 -6.88 -12.58
C ILE A 4 22.73 -5.55 -12.52
N THR A 5 22.06 -5.20 -13.60
CA THR A 5 21.14 -4.07 -13.62
C THR A 5 19.87 -4.50 -12.87
N GLU A 6 19.86 -4.37 -11.55
CA GLU A 6 18.67 -4.59 -10.70
C GLU A 6 17.62 -3.49 -10.87
N ASN A 7 17.64 -2.77 -11.96
CA ASN A 7 16.70 -1.70 -12.25
C ASN A 7 15.27 -2.21 -12.55
N GLY A 8 15.09 -3.52 -12.76
CA GLY A 8 13.79 -4.08 -13.10
C GLY A 8 12.72 -3.85 -12.02
N THR A 9 13.01 -4.22 -10.77
CA THR A 9 12.06 -4.08 -9.66
C THR A 9 11.76 -2.61 -9.35
N TRP A 10 12.78 -1.75 -9.33
CA TRP A 10 12.62 -0.31 -9.16
C TRP A 10 11.71 0.29 -10.24
N THR A 11 12.03 0.06 -11.49
CA THR A 11 11.30 0.59 -12.64
C THR A 11 9.85 0.09 -12.64
N GLU A 12 9.65 -1.19 -12.36
CA GLU A 12 8.31 -1.78 -12.35
C GLU A 12 7.46 -1.24 -11.20
N LEU A 13 7.99 -1.11 -9.99
CA LEU A 13 7.26 -0.54 -8.86
C LEU A 13 6.85 0.92 -9.13
N TYR A 14 7.73 1.74 -9.70
CA TYR A 14 7.35 3.12 -10.08
C TYR A 14 6.35 3.18 -11.24
N ARG A 15 6.42 2.25 -12.18
CA ARG A 15 5.40 2.10 -13.22
C ARG A 15 4.02 1.80 -12.61
N LEU A 16 3.97 0.87 -11.67
CA LEU A 16 2.74 0.51 -10.95
C LEU A 16 2.22 1.66 -10.08
N ILE A 17 3.11 2.38 -9.38
CA ILE A 17 2.76 3.58 -8.62
C ILE A 17 2.13 4.64 -9.56
N ASN A 18 2.70 4.85 -10.75
CA ASN A 18 2.13 5.79 -11.70
C ASN A 18 0.73 5.37 -12.17
N VAL A 19 0.49 4.07 -12.38
CA VAL A 19 -0.86 3.56 -12.67
C VAL A 19 -1.82 3.86 -11.53
N MET A 20 -1.40 3.65 -10.28
CA MET A 20 -2.25 3.97 -9.10
C MET A 20 -2.51 5.48 -8.99
N ASN A 21 -1.52 6.32 -9.27
CA ASN A 21 -1.71 7.77 -9.30
C ASN A 21 -2.77 8.19 -10.35
N ASN A 22 -2.73 7.59 -11.55
CA ASN A 22 -3.74 7.84 -12.58
C ASN A 22 -5.15 7.43 -12.10
N VAL A 23 -5.28 6.26 -11.48
CA VAL A 23 -6.57 5.82 -10.94
C VAL A 23 -7.07 6.77 -9.85
N ILE A 24 -6.20 7.14 -8.89
CA ILE A 24 -6.56 8.04 -7.78
C ILE A 24 -6.97 9.42 -8.29
N SER A 25 -6.28 9.96 -9.28
CA SER A 25 -6.57 11.26 -9.89
C SER A 25 -7.88 11.24 -10.68
N SER A 26 -8.15 10.17 -11.44
CA SER A 26 -9.28 10.12 -12.36
C SER A 26 -10.59 9.63 -11.72
N ILE A 27 -10.55 8.93 -10.59
CA ILE A 27 -11.73 8.27 -10.02
C ILE A 27 -12.80 9.27 -9.56
N GLU A 28 -12.41 10.48 -9.17
CA GLU A 28 -13.32 11.54 -8.73
C GLU A 28 -14.09 12.16 -9.92
N ASP A 29 -13.51 12.10 -11.11
CA ASP A 29 -14.11 12.63 -12.35
C ASP A 29 -15.08 11.65 -13.02
N VAL A 30 -15.08 10.38 -12.56
CA VAL A 30 -16.01 9.36 -13.09
C VAL A 30 -17.43 9.65 -12.62
N PRO A 31 -18.43 9.75 -13.53
CA PRO A 31 -19.82 9.92 -13.15
C PRO A 31 -20.30 8.81 -12.21
N GLN A 32 -20.93 9.18 -11.11
CA GLN A 32 -21.39 8.27 -10.06
C GLN A 32 -22.86 8.53 -9.77
N VAL A 33 -23.73 8.18 -10.73
CA VAL A 33 -25.16 8.50 -10.69
C VAL A 33 -25.91 7.59 -9.70
N SER A 34 -25.63 6.28 -9.72
CA SER A 34 -26.25 5.29 -8.84
C SER A 34 -25.50 5.05 -7.55
N ALA A 35 -26.15 4.42 -6.57
CA ALA A 35 -25.49 3.99 -5.33
C ALA A 35 -24.42 2.93 -5.60
N ASP A 36 -24.66 2.01 -6.53
CA ASP A 36 -23.74 0.96 -6.89
C ASP A 36 -22.47 1.51 -7.58
N GLU A 37 -22.62 2.53 -8.43
CA GLU A 37 -21.49 3.21 -9.06
C GLU A 37 -20.64 3.94 -8.02
N ARG A 38 -21.26 4.63 -7.07
CA ARG A 38 -20.54 5.27 -5.94
C ARG A 38 -19.76 4.27 -5.12
N LEU A 39 -20.39 3.13 -4.79
CA LEU A 39 -19.74 2.07 -4.04
C LEU A 39 -18.59 1.43 -4.84
N GLY A 40 -18.80 1.24 -6.15
CA GLY A 40 -17.78 0.76 -7.08
C GLY A 40 -16.58 1.70 -7.17
N ALA A 41 -16.81 3.00 -7.34
CA ALA A 41 -15.77 4.02 -7.38
C ALA A 41 -15.00 4.08 -6.04
N LYS A 42 -15.71 4.02 -4.91
CA LYS A 42 -15.11 3.98 -3.58
C LYS A 42 -14.20 2.76 -3.40
N ARG A 43 -14.62 1.59 -3.87
CA ARG A 43 -13.80 0.37 -3.88
C ARG A 43 -12.53 0.56 -4.69
N VAL A 44 -12.65 1.02 -5.93
CA VAL A 44 -11.49 1.25 -6.82
C VAL A 44 -10.51 2.26 -6.21
N LYS A 45 -11.03 3.35 -5.62
CA LYS A 45 -10.21 4.32 -4.90
C LYS A 45 -9.45 3.69 -3.74
N GLY A 46 -10.15 2.93 -2.90
CA GLY A 46 -9.53 2.25 -1.75
C GLY A 46 -8.45 1.26 -2.16
N GLU A 47 -8.71 0.45 -3.19
CA GLU A 47 -7.73 -0.50 -3.72
C GLU A 47 -6.52 0.20 -4.34
N ALA A 48 -6.70 1.31 -5.04
CA ALA A 48 -5.60 2.08 -5.62
C ALA A 48 -4.67 2.67 -4.53
N HIS A 49 -5.24 3.23 -3.47
CA HIS A 49 -4.47 3.69 -2.32
C HIS A 49 -3.75 2.54 -1.60
N PHE A 50 -4.43 1.42 -1.37
CA PHE A 50 -3.81 0.22 -0.78
C PHE A 50 -2.60 -0.26 -1.60
N LEU A 51 -2.75 -0.38 -2.91
CA LEU A 51 -1.68 -0.85 -3.79
C LEU A 51 -0.52 0.15 -3.83
N ARG A 52 -0.78 1.46 -3.88
CA ARG A 52 0.28 2.47 -3.84
C ARG A 52 1.07 2.40 -2.53
N ALA A 53 0.39 2.25 -1.40
CA ALA A 53 1.02 2.04 -0.10
C ALA A 53 1.89 0.78 -0.09
N ALA A 54 1.39 -0.34 -0.63
CA ALA A 54 2.14 -1.59 -0.71
C ALA A 54 3.41 -1.46 -1.57
N TYR A 55 3.33 -0.79 -2.71
CA TYR A 55 4.48 -0.56 -3.60
C TYR A 55 5.53 0.34 -2.94
N TYR A 56 5.12 1.41 -2.25
CA TYR A 56 6.04 2.23 -1.49
C TYR A 56 6.63 1.50 -0.29
N PHE A 57 5.86 0.63 0.37
CA PHE A 57 6.38 -0.20 1.45
C PHE A 57 7.46 -1.17 0.95
N TRP A 58 7.29 -1.76 -0.24
CA TRP A 58 8.34 -2.57 -0.86
C TRP A 58 9.56 -1.73 -1.24
N LEU A 59 9.35 -0.58 -1.87
CA LEU A 59 10.47 0.31 -2.26
C LEU A 59 11.31 0.75 -1.06
N VAL A 60 10.69 1.20 0.02
CA VAL A 60 11.45 1.68 1.18
C VAL A 60 12.24 0.55 1.85
N ASN A 61 11.69 -0.66 1.88
CA ASN A 61 12.38 -1.81 2.48
C ASN A 61 13.48 -2.39 1.59
N LEU A 62 13.40 -2.23 0.27
CA LEU A 62 14.44 -2.68 -0.66
C LEU A 62 15.56 -1.65 -0.84
N TYR A 63 15.26 -0.36 -0.79
CA TYR A 63 16.18 0.71 -1.21
C TYR A 63 16.42 1.79 -0.16
N GLY A 64 15.65 1.81 0.92
CA GLY A 64 15.83 2.70 2.06
C GLY A 64 16.59 2.05 3.20
N LYS A 65 16.85 2.82 4.25
CA LYS A 65 17.30 2.25 5.52
C LYS A 65 16.10 1.69 6.31
N PRO A 66 16.34 0.74 7.23
CA PRO A 66 15.30 0.33 8.19
C PRO A 66 14.75 1.54 8.94
N TYR A 67 13.46 1.49 9.31
CA TYR A 67 12.86 2.54 10.10
C TYR A 67 13.48 2.56 11.51
N ASP A 68 14.02 3.72 11.88
CA ASP A 68 14.46 4.01 13.26
C ASP A 68 13.90 5.41 13.62
N VAL A 69 13.14 5.49 14.70
CA VAL A 69 12.51 6.73 15.15
C VAL A 69 13.52 7.86 15.40
N ALA A 70 14.75 7.52 15.80
CA ALA A 70 15.80 8.49 16.06
C ALA A 70 16.37 9.11 14.79
N THR A 71 16.42 8.37 13.68
CA THR A 71 17.12 8.78 12.44
C THR A 71 16.21 8.87 11.21
N ALA A 72 14.97 8.39 11.27
CA ALA A 72 14.05 8.33 10.13
C ALA A 72 13.79 9.69 9.45
N LYS A 73 13.97 10.81 10.18
CA LYS A 73 13.87 12.18 9.64
C LYS A 73 15.04 12.58 8.75
N GLU A 74 16.17 11.95 8.91
CA GLU A 74 17.43 12.28 8.22
C GLU A 74 17.79 11.20 7.21
N ASP A 75 17.44 9.95 7.47
CA ASP A 75 17.72 8.81 6.62
C ASP A 75 16.93 8.89 5.31
N LEU A 76 17.66 8.85 4.19
CA LEU A 76 17.05 8.91 2.86
C LEU A 76 16.47 7.55 2.46
N ALA A 77 15.24 7.58 1.98
CA ALA A 77 14.54 6.43 1.42
C ALA A 77 14.46 6.52 -0.11
N VAL A 78 13.28 6.79 -0.64
CA VAL A 78 12.99 6.75 -2.08
C VAL A 78 12.27 8.05 -2.50
N PRO A 79 12.33 8.45 -3.78
CA PRO A 79 11.53 9.56 -4.29
C PRO A 79 10.03 9.28 -4.14
N LEU A 80 9.26 10.27 -3.68
CA LEU A 80 7.81 10.18 -3.61
C LEU A 80 7.17 10.85 -4.82
N LYS A 81 6.51 10.06 -5.67
CA LYS A 81 5.72 10.52 -6.81
C LYS A 81 4.25 10.23 -6.53
N THR A 82 3.47 11.27 -6.28
CA THR A 82 2.05 11.16 -5.90
C THR A 82 1.08 11.68 -6.97
N THR A 83 1.60 12.14 -8.10
CA THR A 83 0.83 12.67 -9.22
C THR A 83 1.00 11.78 -10.45
N GLU A 84 0.01 11.79 -11.35
CA GLU A 84 0.00 11.07 -12.63
C GLU A 84 0.91 11.71 -13.68
N SER A 85 1.21 13.01 -13.53
CA SER A 85 1.91 13.77 -14.55
C SER A 85 3.29 13.20 -14.86
N VAL A 86 3.58 13.05 -16.16
CA VAL A 86 4.91 12.67 -16.67
C VAL A 86 5.66 13.95 -17.01
N LEU A 87 6.36 14.49 -16.02
CA LEU A 87 7.23 15.65 -16.20
C LEU A 87 8.68 15.19 -16.20
N ASP A 88 9.49 15.80 -17.05
CA ASP A 88 10.96 15.60 -17.05
C ASP A 88 11.59 16.42 -15.91
N ILE A 89 11.27 16.02 -14.67
CA ILE A 89 11.82 16.60 -13.44
C ILE A 89 12.64 15.55 -12.69
N LYS A 90 13.76 16.00 -12.14
CA LYS A 90 14.57 15.16 -11.26
C LYS A 90 13.95 15.13 -9.88
N PHE A 91 13.51 13.94 -9.47
CA PHE A 91 13.04 13.71 -8.10
C PHE A 91 14.24 13.51 -7.16
N SER A 92 14.26 14.22 -6.03
CA SER A 92 15.15 13.90 -4.92
C SER A 92 14.59 12.76 -4.09
N ARG A 93 15.46 12.07 -3.37
CA ARG A 93 15.01 11.06 -2.39
C ARG A 93 14.36 11.77 -1.20
N ASN A 94 13.25 11.25 -0.78
CA ASN A 94 12.59 11.64 0.46
C ASN A 94 13.17 10.85 1.65
N THR A 95 12.83 11.29 2.85
CA THR A 95 13.25 10.59 4.07
C THR A 95 12.44 9.31 4.31
N VAL A 96 12.96 8.45 5.17
CA VAL A 96 12.25 7.24 5.63
C VAL A 96 10.94 7.66 6.31
N GLN A 97 10.96 8.70 7.15
CA GLN A 97 9.76 9.20 7.83
C GLN A 97 8.69 9.68 6.85
N GLU A 98 9.07 10.48 5.84
CA GLU A 98 8.12 10.96 4.81
C GLU A 98 7.51 9.80 4.02
N THR A 99 8.33 8.80 3.70
CA THR A 99 7.86 7.62 2.96
C THR A 99 6.85 6.80 3.79
N TYR A 100 7.15 6.51 5.04
CA TYR A 100 6.20 5.83 5.93
C TYR A 100 4.96 6.69 6.22
N GLY A 101 5.10 8.00 6.28
CA GLY A 101 3.98 8.95 6.40
C GLY A 101 3.01 8.83 5.22
N LEU A 102 3.51 8.77 3.99
CA LEU A 102 2.69 8.56 2.79
C LEU A 102 2.02 7.17 2.82
N ILE A 103 2.75 6.12 3.17
CA ILE A 103 2.22 4.75 3.28
C ILE A 103 1.03 4.71 4.25
N LEU A 104 1.19 5.27 5.46
CA LEU A 104 0.12 5.29 6.46
C LEU A 104 -1.08 6.15 6.03
N SER A 105 -0.83 7.28 5.37
CA SER A 105 -1.91 8.13 4.81
C SER A 105 -2.73 7.39 3.76
N ASP A 106 -2.07 6.69 2.86
CA ASP A 106 -2.73 5.87 1.83
C ASP A 106 -3.51 4.72 2.45
N LEU A 107 -2.95 4.01 3.42
CA LEU A 107 -3.64 2.93 4.13
C LEU A 107 -4.85 3.42 4.89
N LYS A 108 -4.78 4.60 5.52
CA LYS A 108 -5.95 5.23 6.18
C LYS A 108 -7.07 5.55 5.19
N THR A 109 -6.71 6.05 4.01
CA THR A 109 -7.69 6.30 2.93
C THR A 109 -8.30 5.00 2.41
N ALA A 110 -7.46 3.98 2.20
CA ALA A 110 -7.90 2.65 1.78
C ALA A 110 -8.85 2.02 2.80
N GLU A 111 -8.53 2.10 4.09
CA GLU A 111 -9.36 1.63 5.20
C GLU A 111 -10.76 2.28 5.17
N ALA A 112 -10.81 3.62 5.12
CA ALA A 112 -12.08 4.36 5.07
C ALA A 112 -12.93 3.98 3.84
N CYS A 113 -12.29 3.78 2.69
CA CYS A 113 -13.00 3.39 1.48
C CYS A 113 -13.50 1.93 1.53
N LEU A 114 -12.64 1.00 1.93
CA LEU A 114 -12.94 -0.43 1.86
C LEU A 114 -13.81 -0.92 3.03
N ALA A 115 -13.87 -0.20 4.15
CA ALA A 115 -14.78 -0.49 5.25
C ALA A 115 -16.27 -0.50 4.81
N GLU A 116 -16.64 0.32 3.84
CA GLU A 116 -18.01 0.46 3.35
C GLU A 116 -18.34 -0.48 2.17
N THR A 117 -17.35 -1.09 1.54
CA THR A 117 -17.54 -1.85 0.29
C THR A 117 -17.70 -3.35 0.48
N GLY A 118 -17.65 -3.84 1.72
CA GLY A 118 -17.75 -5.26 2.06
C GLY A 118 -16.51 -6.07 1.63
N GLU A 119 -16.64 -7.40 1.67
CA GLU A 119 -15.57 -8.33 1.35
C GLU A 119 -15.16 -8.27 -0.13
N ALA A 120 -13.93 -8.67 -0.40
CA ALA A 120 -13.44 -8.79 -1.77
C ALA A 120 -14.18 -9.90 -2.54
N ARG A 121 -14.46 -9.64 -3.82
CA ARG A 121 -15.16 -10.60 -4.68
C ARG A 121 -14.31 -11.83 -5.04
N ASN A 122 -13.00 -11.73 -4.89
CA ASN A 122 -12.04 -12.80 -5.16
C ASN A 122 -10.69 -12.49 -4.50
N ILE A 123 -9.81 -13.48 -4.48
CA ILE A 123 -8.49 -13.43 -3.83
C ILE A 123 -7.50 -12.43 -4.46
N TYR A 124 -7.80 -11.86 -5.62
CA TYR A 124 -6.94 -10.89 -6.32
C TYR A 124 -7.33 -9.44 -6.03
N ARG A 125 -8.37 -9.22 -5.22
CA ARG A 125 -8.85 -7.89 -4.86
C ARG A 125 -8.59 -7.62 -3.38
N ALA A 126 -8.23 -6.38 -3.06
CA ALA A 126 -8.07 -5.99 -1.67
C ALA A 126 -9.42 -5.71 -1.00
N ASP A 127 -9.50 -6.01 0.28
CA ASP A 127 -10.59 -5.65 1.18
C ASP A 127 -10.02 -5.05 2.48
N LEU A 128 -10.89 -4.77 3.43
CA LEU A 128 -10.47 -4.22 4.72
C LEU A 128 -9.51 -5.15 5.48
N THR A 129 -9.65 -6.48 5.30
CA THR A 129 -8.75 -7.46 5.92
C THR A 129 -7.32 -7.32 5.39
N ALA A 130 -7.18 -7.16 4.06
CA ALA A 130 -5.88 -6.94 3.42
C ALA A 130 -5.25 -5.62 3.89
N VAL A 131 -6.05 -4.55 4.02
CA VAL A 131 -5.58 -3.25 4.53
C VAL A 131 -5.07 -3.37 5.96
N ASN A 132 -5.86 -3.98 6.85
CA ASN A 132 -5.47 -4.16 8.26
C ASN A 132 -4.20 -5.02 8.39
N LEU A 133 -4.07 -6.06 7.56
CA LEU A 133 -2.85 -6.90 7.54
C LEU A 133 -1.62 -6.08 7.14
N LEU A 134 -1.73 -5.22 6.13
CA LEU A 134 -0.62 -4.37 5.73
C LEU A 134 -0.32 -3.29 6.78
N GLN A 135 -1.35 -2.69 7.42
CA GLN A 135 -1.16 -1.75 8.53
C GLN A 135 -0.41 -2.41 9.70
N SER A 136 -0.83 -3.63 10.10
CA SER A 136 -0.12 -4.41 11.13
C SER A 136 1.37 -4.56 10.78
N ARG A 137 1.67 -4.94 9.54
CA ARG A 137 3.06 -5.11 9.08
C ARG A 137 3.83 -3.79 9.06
N VAL A 138 3.24 -2.70 8.56
CA VAL A 138 3.87 -1.37 8.54
C VAL A 138 4.20 -0.91 9.95
N HIS A 139 3.27 -1.03 10.89
CA HIS A 139 3.49 -0.66 12.28
C HIS A 139 4.53 -1.55 12.96
N LEU A 140 4.59 -2.85 12.61
CA LEU A 140 5.65 -3.76 13.08
C LEU A 140 7.04 -3.26 12.66
N TYR A 141 7.21 -2.86 11.40
CA TYR A 141 8.46 -2.32 10.89
C TYR A 141 8.83 -0.97 11.50
N MET A 142 7.83 -0.18 11.89
CA MET A 142 8.01 1.08 12.63
C MET A 142 8.22 0.88 14.14
N GLN A 143 8.24 -0.36 14.64
CA GLN A 143 8.34 -0.71 16.06
C GLN A 143 7.17 -0.19 16.91
N ASN A 144 6.04 0.09 16.30
CA ASN A 144 4.79 0.46 16.97
C ASN A 144 4.02 -0.81 17.37
N TRP A 145 4.56 -1.55 18.34
CA TRP A 145 4.14 -2.91 18.70
C TRP A 145 2.66 -3.02 19.03
N GLN A 146 2.10 -2.05 19.77
CA GLN A 146 0.69 -2.07 20.14
C GLN A 146 -0.21 -1.94 18.93
N LEU A 147 0.04 -0.96 18.05
CA LEU A 147 -0.74 -0.78 16.82
C LEU A 147 -0.61 -2.00 15.88
N ALA A 148 0.59 -2.58 15.81
CA ALA A 148 0.80 -3.79 15.03
C ALA A 148 -0.07 -4.95 15.53
N ALA A 149 -0.18 -5.13 16.84
CA ALA A 149 -1.04 -6.13 17.46
C ALA A 149 -2.52 -5.82 17.25
N ASP A 150 -2.98 -4.58 17.48
CA ASP A 150 -4.37 -4.17 17.32
C ASP A 150 -4.89 -4.42 15.91
N TYR A 151 -4.09 -4.10 14.89
CA TYR A 151 -4.42 -4.39 13.49
C TYR A 151 -4.40 -5.89 13.17
N ALA A 152 -3.46 -6.65 13.76
CA ALA A 152 -3.44 -8.11 13.60
C ALA A 152 -4.69 -8.75 14.22
N ASP A 153 -5.10 -8.32 15.40
CA ASP A 153 -6.34 -8.78 16.05
C ASP A 153 -7.57 -8.46 15.18
N SER A 154 -7.61 -7.28 14.56
CA SER A 154 -8.66 -6.90 13.63
C SER A 154 -8.76 -7.83 12.40
N VAL A 155 -7.62 -8.36 11.93
CA VAL A 155 -7.58 -9.40 10.88
C VAL A 155 -8.13 -10.72 11.41
N LEU A 156 -7.67 -11.17 12.59
CA LEU A 156 -8.05 -12.46 13.17
C LEU A 156 -9.54 -12.54 13.50
N VAL A 157 -10.17 -11.43 13.88
CA VAL A 157 -11.64 -11.37 14.08
C VAL A 157 -12.39 -11.66 12.79
N ARG A 158 -11.85 -11.27 11.62
CA ARG A 158 -12.49 -11.47 10.31
C ARG A 158 -12.11 -12.80 9.67
N GLN A 159 -10.87 -13.20 9.81
CA GLN A 159 -10.32 -14.40 9.17
C GLN A 159 -9.27 -15.04 10.08
N ASN A 160 -9.65 -16.13 10.74
CA ASN A 160 -8.78 -16.88 11.65
C ASN A 160 -8.55 -18.33 11.21
N THR A 161 -9.02 -18.71 10.02
CA THR A 161 -8.86 -20.08 9.51
C THR A 161 -7.49 -20.26 8.90
N LEU A 162 -6.71 -21.19 9.45
CA LEU A 162 -5.44 -21.62 8.87
C LEU A 162 -5.68 -22.69 7.81
N VAL A 163 -4.83 -22.69 6.79
CA VAL A 163 -4.83 -23.75 5.80
C VAL A 163 -4.25 -25.01 6.42
N ASP A 164 -5.06 -26.07 6.52
CA ASP A 164 -4.59 -27.38 6.95
C ASP A 164 -3.83 -28.06 5.80
N LEU A 165 -2.51 -28.10 5.91
CA LEU A 165 -1.65 -28.72 4.92
C LEU A 165 -1.76 -30.26 4.93
N ASN A 166 -2.24 -30.87 6.01
CA ASN A 166 -2.42 -32.33 6.08
C ASN A 166 -3.64 -32.79 5.29
N SER A 167 -4.60 -31.90 5.03
CA SER A 167 -5.79 -32.18 4.22
C SER A 167 -5.54 -32.14 2.71
N ARG A 168 -4.39 -31.64 2.27
CA ARG A 168 -3.99 -31.63 0.87
C ARG A 168 -3.32 -32.96 0.55
N GLN A 169 -4.08 -33.89 -0.04
CA GLN A 169 -3.47 -35.03 -0.70
C GLN A 169 -2.65 -34.57 -1.91
N PRO A 170 -1.49 -35.21 -2.18
CA PRO A 170 -0.65 -34.89 -3.33
C PRO A 170 -1.36 -35.17 -4.67
#